data_1d511ce0aac883ed630c1732b5a9a65b
#
_entry.id   1d511ce0aac883ed630c1732b5a9a65b
#
_cell.length_a   1.000
_cell.length_b   1.000
_cell.length_c   1.000
_cell.angle_alpha   90.00
_cell.angle_beta   90.00
_cell.angle_gamma   90.00
#
_symmetry.space_group_name_H-M   'P 1'
#
loop_
_entity.id
_entity.type
_entity.pdbx_description
1 polymer ?
#
loop_
_entity_poly.entity_id
_entity_poly.type
_entity_poly.pdbx_seq_one_letter_code
_entity_poly.pdbx_strand_id
1 'polypeptide(L)'
;VVMAFDEQGQAETADRKVAVLERAYRLLTDRAGYHPSDIVFDPAVLAVGTGIEEHNRYAMAFIETTRRLKAAFPETKVSGGISNLSFSFRGNDTVREAIHSAFLFHAIRAGLDMAIVNAGQLAVYEDIPPELLERVEDLLFDRRPDATERLVQFAGPAQGEVRKKEADLAWRNGTVEARLSHALVHGVLDFVEADLEEARSAHADPLAIIEGPLMDGMKVVGELFGSGRMFLPQVVKSARAMKKAVSFLQPYM
;
A
#
# COMPACT_ATOMS: atom_id res chain seq x y z
N VAL A 1 10.58 -0.45 -24.49
CA VAL A 1 10.13 -0.89 -23.14
C VAL A 1 8.77 -1.54 -23.28
N VAL A 2 8.57 -2.69 -22.65
CA VAL A 2 7.33 -3.46 -22.66
C VAL A 2 6.86 -3.61 -21.22
N MET A 3 5.67 -3.10 -20.94
CA MET A 3 5.06 -3.18 -19.59
C MET A 3 4.15 -4.41 -19.46
N ALA A 4 4.03 -4.95 -18.25
CA ALA A 4 3.16 -6.08 -17.94
C ALA A 4 1.68 -5.67 -17.87
N PHE A 5 1.14 -5.20 -19.00
CA PHE A 5 -0.26 -4.86 -19.24
C PHE A 5 -0.82 -5.63 -20.41
N ASP A 6 -2.06 -6.04 -20.32
CA ASP A 6 -2.82 -6.65 -21.40
C ASP A 6 -4.25 -6.07 -21.48
N GLU A 7 -5.10 -6.72 -22.26
CA GLU A 7 -6.50 -6.30 -22.46
C GLU A 7 -7.35 -6.36 -21.17
N GLN A 8 -6.87 -7.06 -20.15
CA GLN A 8 -7.51 -7.16 -18.83
C GLN A 8 -6.93 -6.13 -17.83
N GLY A 9 -5.97 -5.29 -18.26
CA GLY A 9 -5.30 -4.31 -17.43
C GLY A 9 -3.95 -4.78 -16.89
N GLN A 10 -3.51 -4.16 -15.81
CA GLN A 10 -2.22 -4.40 -15.19
C GLN A 10 -2.11 -5.79 -14.57
N ALA A 11 -1.01 -6.49 -14.86
CA ALA A 11 -0.73 -7.77 -14.25
C ALA A 11 -0.20 -7.58 -12.81
N GLU A 12 -0.74 -8.33 -11.87
CA GLU A 12 -0.41 -8.20 -10.44
C GLU A 12 0.43 -9.38 -9.94
N THR A 13 0.10 -10.62 -10.35
CA THR A 13 0.81 -11.82 -9.93
C THR A 13 2.02 -12.11 -10.81
N ALA A 14 3.02 -12.82 -10.28
CA ALA A 14 4.21 -13.21 -11.04
C ALA A 14 3.85 -14.02 -12.29
N ASP A 15 2.93 -14.98 -12.18
CA ASP A 15 2.52 -15.82 -13.32
C ASP A 15 1.91 -14.99 -14.45
N ARG A 16 1.00 -14.06 -14.13
CA ARG A 16 0.39 -13.19 -15.12
C ARG A 16 1.39 -12.22 -15.73
N LYS A 17 2.28 -11.62 -14.93
CA LYS A 17 3.35 -10.75 -15.41
C LYS A 17 4.23 -11.47 -16.43
N VAL A 18 4.69 -12.68 -16.11
CA VAL A 18 5.50 -13.51 -17.02
C VAL A 18 4.72 -13.83 -18.28
N ALA A 19 3.48 -14.29 -18.18
CA ALA A 19 2.67 -14.67 -19.36
C ALA A 19 2.46 -13.48 -20.33
N VAL A 20 2.16 -12.29 -19.79
CA VAL A 20 1.97 -11.07 -20.59
C VAL A 20 3.28 -10.68 -21.30
N LEU A 21 4.39 -10.67 -20.56
CA LEU A 21 5.70 -10.25 -21.11
C LEU A 21 6.28 -11.29 -22.07
N GLU A 22 6.06 -12.58 -21.85
CA GLU A 22 6.43 -13.64 -22.80
C GLU A 22 5.62 -13.53 -24.11
N ARG A 23 4.31 -13.26 -24.02
CA ARG A 23 3.48 -13.02 -25.22
C ARG A 23 4.02 -11.82 -25.99
N ALA A 24 4.34 -10.73 -25.32
CA ALA A 24 4.90 -9.54 -25.93
C ALA A 24 6.28 -9.80 -26.56
N TYR A 25 7.15 -10.56 -25.89
CA TYR A 25 8.43 -10.97 -26.42
C TYR A 25 8.28 -11.68 -27.77
N ARG A 26 7.42 -12.71 -27.85
CA ARG A 26 7.17 -13.45 -29.10
C ARG A 26 6.62 -12.55 -30.22
N LEU A 27 5.73 -11.61 -29.90
CA LEU A 27 5.22 -10.67 -30.88
C LEU A 27 6.32 -9.75 -31.42
N LEU A 28 7.21 -9.27 -30.56
CA LEU A 28 8.31 -8.38 -30.93
C LEU A 28 9.39 -9.11 -31.75
N THR A 29 9.78 -10.30 -31.33
CA THR A 29 10.82 -11.07 -32.02
C THR A 29 10.31 -11.70 -33.31
N ASP A 30 9.20 -12.44 -33.26
CA ASP A 30 8.76 -13.30 -34.35
C ASP A 30 8.01 -12.52 -35.44
N ARG A 31 7.32 -11.42 -35.07
CA ARG A 31 6.51 -10.65 -36.03
C ARG A 31 7.12 -9.30 -36.37
N ALA A 32 7.70 -8.60 -35.39
CA ALA A 32 8.25 -7.26 -35.60
C ALA A 32 9.76 -7.25 -35.85
N GLY A 33 10.45 -8.39 -35.66
CA GLY A 33 11.88 -8.54 -35.98
C GLY A 33 12.83 -7.82 -35.03
N TYR A 34 12.39 -7.49 -33.79
CA TYR A 34 13.27 -6.90 -32.78
C TYR A 34 14.30 -7.92 -32.31
N HIS A 35 15.53 -7.47 -32.12
CA HIS A 35 16.53 -8.29 -31.45
C HIS A 35 16.24 -8.37 -29.94
N PRO A 36 16.41 -9.52 -29.27
CA PRO A 36 16.16 -9.67 -27.84
C PRO A 36 16.85 -8.62 -26.96
N SER A 37 18.10 -8.23 -27.31
CA SER A 37 18.85 -7.21 -26.54
C SER A 37 18.25 -5.80 -26.58
N ASP A 38 17.35 -5.52 -27.55
CA ASP A 38 16.66 -4.24 -27.69
C ASP A 38 15.36 -4.18 -26.87
N ILE A 39 14.98 -5.30 -26.24
CA ILE A 39 13.76 -5.42 -25.44
C ILE A 39 14.07 -5.16 -23.98
N VAL A 40 13.34 -4.22 -23.39
CA VAL A 40 13.36 -3.93 -21.97
C VAL A 40 11.98 -4.27 -21.38
N PHE A 41 11.92 -5.23 -20.50
CA PHE A 41 10.71 -5.56 -19.76
C PHE A 41 10.52 -4.65 -18.56
N ASP A 42 9.30 -4.17 -18.34
CA ASP A 42 8.86 -3.53 -17.10
C ASP A 42 7.72 -4.35 -16.49
N PRO A 43 8.02 -5.19 -15.49
CA PRO A 43 7.00 -5.98 -14.80
C PRO A 43 6.00 -5.16 -14.00
N ALA A 44 6.09 -3.84 -14.00
CA ALA A 44 5.32 -2.89 -13.21
C ALA A 44 5.52 -3.05 -11.69
N VAL A 45 6.18 -2.09 -11.08
CA VAL A 45 6.31 -2.00 -9.62
C VAL A 45 5.02 -1.43 -9.03
N LEU A 46 4.39 -2.18 -8.14
CA LEU A 46 3.14 -1.83 -7.46
C LEU A 46 3.39 -1.50 -6.00
N ALA A 47 2.53 -0.64 -5.42
CA ALA A 47 2.68 -0.19 -4.04
C ALA A 47 2.42 -1.32 -3.04
N VAL A 48 3.30 -1.43 -2.04
CA VAL A 48 3.14 -2.31 -0.88
C VAL A 48 2.72 -1.51 0.36
N GLY A 49 2.31 -2.20 1.42
CA GLY A 49 1.92 -1.54 2.67
C GLY A 49 0.70 -0.64 2.53
N THR A 50 -0.23 -1.00 1.68
CA THR A 50 -1.47 -0.24 1.43
C THR A 50 -2.55 -0.52 2.46
N GLY A 51 -2.42 -1.59 3.25
CA GLY A 51 -3.47 -2.13 4.12
C GLY A 51 -4.52 -2.98 3.39
N ILE A 52 -4.27 -3.31 2.11
CA ILE A 52 -5.06 -4.22 1.29
C ILE A 52 -4.28 -5.52 1.16
N GLU A 53 -4.87 -6.64 1.56
CA GLU A 53 -4.18 -7.93 1.70
C GLU A 53 -3.64 -8.44 0.35
N GLU A 54 -4.39 -8.27 -0.72
CA GLU A 54 -4.01 -8.67 -2.08
C GLU A 54 -2.71 -7.99 -2.56
N HIS A 55 -2.37 -6.83 -1.99
CA HIS A 55 -1.16 -6.06 -2.34
C HIS A 55 0.10 -6.52 -1.59
N ASN A 56 -0.03 -7.34 -0.55
CA ASN A 56 1.11 -7.72 0.29
C ASN A 56 2.23 -8.42 -0.51
N ARG A 57 1.87 -9.12 -1.58
CA ARG A 57 2.82 -9.91 -2.37
C ARG A 57 3.39 -9.20 -3.60
N TYR A 58 3.08 -7.93 -3.82
CA TYR A 58 3.49 -7.23 -5.05
C TYR A 58 5.00 -7.10 -5.22
N ALA A 59 5.75 -6.83 -4.13
CA ALA A 59 7.21 -6.78 -4.18
C ALA A 59 7.81 -8.14 -4.54
N MET A 60 7.33 -9.22 -3.93
CA MET A 60 7.77 -10.59 -4.24
C MET A 60 7.42 -10.98 -5.67
N ALA A 61 6.22 -10.60 -6.15
CA ALA A 61 5.79 -10.89 -7.51
C ALA A 61 6.71 -10.23 -8.55
N PHE A 62 7.16 -8.99 -8.30
CA PHE A 62 8.13 -8.31 -9.18
C PHE A 62 9.49 -9.03 -9.18
N ILE A 63 10.04 -9.34 -8.01
CA ILE A 63 11.35 -10.01 -7.86
C ILE A 63 11.32 -11.39 -8.53
N GLU A 64 10.27 -12.17 -8.31
CA GLU A 64 10.10 -13.48 -8.92
C GLU A 64 9.94 -13.40 -10.44
N THR A 65 9.13 -12.43 -10.93
CA THR A 65 9.01 -12.16 -12.36
C THR A 65 10.36 -11.84 -12.99
N THR A 66 11.14 -10.94 -12.35
CA THR A 66 12.48 -10.58 -12.81
C THR A 66 13.38 -11.81 -12.95
N ARG A 67 13.43 -12.68 -11.91
CA ARG A 67 14.21 -13.91 -11.94
C ARG A 67 13.80 -14.84 -13.08
N ARG A 68 12.50 -15.03 -13.28
CA ARG A 68 11.97 -15.91 -14.34
C ARG A 68 12.23 -15.35 -15.74
N LEU A 69 12.08 -14.04 -15.94
CA LEU A 69 12.37 -13.39 -17.21
C LEU A 69 13.86 -13.49 -17.57
N LYS A 70 14.76 -13.26 -16.62
CA LYS A 70 16.21 -13.38 -16.84
C LYS A 70 16.63 -14.82 -17.13
N ALA A 71 15.97 -15.81 -16.55
CA ALA A 71 16.21 -17.21 -16.85
C ALA A 71 15.70 -17.61 -18.24
N ALA A 72 14.52 -17.12 -18.66
CA ALA A 72 13.89 -17.48 -19.93
C ALA A 72 14.43 -16.65 -21.10
N PHE A 73 14.79 -15.37 -20.88
CA PHE A 73 15.20 -14.41 -21.90
C PHE A 73 16.46 -13.65 -21.46
N PRO A 74 17.63 -14.32 -21.38
CA PRO A 74 18.84 -13.75 -20.73
C PRO A 74 19.39 -12.51 -21.44
N GLU A 75 19.13 -12.34 -22.75
CA GLU A 75 19.59 -11.18 -23.52
C GLU A 75 18.76 -9.92 -23.30
N THR A 76 17.52 -10.05 -22.81
CA THR A 76 16.65 -8.91 -22.52
C THR A 76 17.06 -8.18 -21.25
N LYS A 77 16.57 -6.95 -21.10
CA LYS A 77 16.76 -6.15 -19.90
C LYS A 77 15.46 -6.08 -19.08
N VAL A 78 15.60 -5.89 -17.77
CA VAL A 78 14.47 -5.66 -16.86
C VAL A 78 14.63 -4.31 -16.20
N SER A 79 13.56 -3.50 -16.21
CA SER A 79 13.46 -2.18 -15.60
C SER A 79 12.30 -2.09 -14.64
N GLY A 80 12.31 -1.12 -13.73
CA GLY A 80 11.17 -0.84 -12.87
C GLY A 80 11.16 0.55 -12.26
N GLY A 81 9.96 1.11 -12.07
CA GLY A 81 9.71 2.37 -11.41
C GLY A 81 9.65 2.22 -9.89
N ILE A 82 10.80 2.22 -9.22
CA ILE A 82 10.95 1.82 -7.80
C ILE A 82 10.18 2.72 -6.84
N SER A 83 10.06 4.02 -7.15
CA SER A 83 9.36 4.98 -6.28
C SER A 83 7.89 4.63 -6.03
N ASN A 84 7.25 3.88 -6.92
CA ASN A 84 5.87 3.41 -6.76
C ASN A 84 5.72 2.46 -5.58
N LEU A 85 6.74 1.65 -5.29
CA LEU A 85 6.70 0.64 -4.23
C LEU A 85 6.31 1.22 -2.87
N SER A 86 6.87 2.38 -2.54
CA SER A 86 6.71 3.04 -1.24
C SER A 86 5.62 4.12 -1.21
N PHE A 87 4.73 4.16 -2.20
CA PHE A 87 3.69 5.20 -2.31
C PHE A 87 2.84 5.31 -1.04
N SER A 88 2.59 4.19 -0.37
CA SER A 88 1.81 4.11 0.88
C SER A 88 2.41 4.92 2.04
N PHE A 89 3.72 5.21 1.98
CA PHE A 89 4.48 5.96 2.98
C PHE A 89 4.90 7.35 2.48
N ARG A 90 4.18 7.90 1.51
CA ARG A 90 4.43 9.25 1.01
C ARG A 90 4.39 10.26 2.18
N GLY A 91 5.42 11.11 2.24
CA GLY A 91 5.62 12.07 3.34
C GLY A 91 6.61 11.60 4.42
N ASN A 92 7.08 10.32 4.37
CA ASN A 92 8.15 9.83 5.23
C ASN A 92 9.34 9.34 4.39
N ASP A 93 10.28 10.24 4.09
CA ASP A 93 11.39 9.94 3.19
C ASP A 93 12.31 8.86 3.75
N THR A 94 12.58 8.84 5.06
CA THR A 94 13.43 7.83 5.70
C THR A 94 12.91 6.40 5.48
N VAL A 95 11.62 6.19 5.68
CA VAL A 95 10.99 4.88 5.45
C VAL A 95 10.98 4.53 3.97
N ARG A 96 10.70 5.52 3.10
CA ARG A 96 10.67 5.30 1.65
C ARG A 96 12.04 4.93 1.11
N GLU A 97 13.10 5.61 1.54
CA GLU A 97 14.48 5.30 1.19
C GLU A 97 14.87 3.89 1.61
N ALA A 98 14.53 3.49 2.83
CA ALA A 98 14.79 2.14 3.32
C ALA A 98 14.05 1.08 2.48
N ILE A 99 12.77 1.31 2.13
CA ILE A 99 11.99 0.42 1.26
C ILE A 99 12.64 0.30 -0.12
N HIS A 100 13.06 1.42 -0.75
CA HIS A 100 13.70 1.41 -2.06
C HIS A 100 15.02 0.65 -2.03
N SER A 101 15.86 0.93 -1.04
CA SER A 101 17.20 0.34 -0.91
C SER A 101 17.13 -1.15 -0.64
N ALA A 102 16.27 -1.58 0.29
CA ALA A 102 16.08 -3.01 0.58
C ALA A 102 15.50 -3.76 -0.62
N PHE A 103 14.50 -3.18 -1.30
CA PHE A 103 13.93 -3.79 -2.50
C PHE A 103 14.96 -3.91 -3.62
N LEU A 104 15.72 -2.85 -3.92
CA LEU A 104 16.76 -2.86 -4.95
C LEU A 104 17.84 -3.90 -4.66
N PHE A 105 18.26 -4.04 -3.41
CA PHE A 105 19.21 -5.06 -3.00
C PHE A 105 18.77 -6.47 -3.42
N HIS A 106 17.50 -6.81 -3.22
CA HIS A 106 16.95 -8.12 -3.59
C HIS A 106 16.63 -8.22 -5.10
N ALA A 107 16.12 -7.15 -5.71
CA ALA A 107 15.74 -7.14 -7.13
C ALA A 107 16.96 -7.21 -8.05
N ILE A 108 18.05 -6.51 -7.72
CA ILE A 108 19.33 -6.60 -8.46
C ILE A 108 19.87 -8.02 -8.41
N ARG A 109 19.83 -8.68 -7.27
CA ARG A 109 20.23 -10.09 -7.13
C ARG A 109 19.33 -11.05 -7.93
N ALA A 110 18.10 -10.67 -8.20
CA ALA A 110 17.19 -11.42 -9.08
C ALA A 110 17.42 -11.12 -10.57
N GLY A 111 18.26 -10.12 -10.92
CA GLY A 111 18.63 -9.77 -12.28
C GLY A 111 18.01 -8.48 -12.81
N LEU A 112 17.53 -7.58 -11.94
CA LEU A 112 17.12 -6.23 -12.35
C LEU A 112 18.29 -5.47 -12.95
N ASP A 113 18.15 -4.97 -14.20
CA ASP A 113 19.21 -4.27 -14.93
C ASP A 113 19.13 -2.73 -14.75
N MET A 114 17.91 -2.19 -14.64
CA MET A 114 17.67 -0.75 -14.60
C MET A 114 16.57 -0.39 -13.58
N ALA A 115 16.69 0.79 -12.98
CA ALA A 115 15.72 1.28 -12.03
C ALA A 115 15.45 2.79 -12.24
N ILE A 116 14.19 3.17 -12.24
CA ILE A 116 13.78 4.58 -12.18
C ILE A 116 13.53 4.91 -10.71
N VAL A 117 14.44 5.68 -10.13
CA VAL A 117 14.44 6.03 -8.71
C VAL A 117 15.15 7.37 -8.50
N ASN A 118 14.86 8.07 -7.42
CA ASN A 118 15.68 9.21 -6.99
C ASN A 118 17.00 8.71 -6.42
N ALA A 119 18.07 8.75 -7.22
CA ALA A 119 19.38 8.24 -6.83
C ALA A 119 20.00 8.97 -5.63
N GLY A 120 19.59 10.24 -5.39
CA GLY A 120 20.04 11.02 -4.23
C GLY A 120 19.35 10.64 -2.91
N GLN A 121 18.36 9.74 -2.96
CA GLN A 121 17.55 9.26 -1.83
C GLN A 121 17.64 7.73 -1.70
N LEU A 122 18.82 7.17 -1.87
CA LEU A 122 19.10 5.75 -1.63
C LEU A 122 20.09 5.60 -0.49
N ALA A 123 19.70 4.90 0.56
CA ALA A 123 20.62 4.44 1.58
C ALA A 123 21.42 3.22 1.09
N VAL A 124 22.62 3.02 1.60
CA VAL A 124 23.31 1.72 1.45
C VAL A 124 22.56 0.70 2.29
N TYR A 125 22.30 -0.49 1.75
CA TYR A 125 21.48 -1.51 2.42
C TYR A 125 21.98 -1.85 3.83
N GLU A 126 23.31 -1.96 3.98
CA GLU A 126 23.97 -2.29 5.25
C GLU A 126 23.92 -1.14 6.28
N ASP A 127 23.67 0.10 5.83
CA ASP A 127 23.58 1.29 6.68
C ASP A 127 22.14 1.53 7.18
N ILE A 128 21.16 0.80 6.67
CA ILE A 128 19.78 0.89 7.16
C ILE A 128 19.73 0.39 8.60
N PRO A 129 19.18 1.18 9.56
CA PRO A 129 19.06 0.74 10.95
C PRO A 129 18.38 -0.64 11.04
N PRO A 130 18.97 -1.61 11.77
CA PRO A 130 18.48 -3.00 11.78
C PRO A 130 17.00 -3.14 12.11
N GLU A 131 16.51 -2.31 13.03
CA GLU A 131 15.11 -2.30 13.44
C GLU A 131 14.16 -1.83 12.32
N LEU A 132 14.59 -0.87 11.51
CA LEU A 132 13.84 -0.41 10.32
C LEU A 132 13.93 -1.46 9.21
N LEU A 133 15.12 -2.02 8.97
CA LEU A 133 15.34 -3.02 7.93
C LEU A 133 14.48 -4.27 8.16
N GLU A 134 14.42 -4.77 9.41
CA GLU A 134 13.54 -5.90 9.76
C GLU A 134 12.09 -5.64 9.36
N ARG A 135 11.54 -4.46 9.73
CA ARG A 135 10.15 -4.11 9.42
C ARG A 135 9.90 -3.91 7.92
N VAL A 136 10.88 -3.34 7.23
CA VAL A 136 10.82 -3.17 5.77
C VAL A 136 10.84 -4.52 5.07
N GLU A 137 11.72 -5.42 5.47
CA GLU A 137 11.76 -6.77 4.89
C GLU A 137 10.54 -7.61 5.25
N ASP A 138 10.01 -7.49 6.46
CA ASP A 138 8.74 -8.11 6.84
C ASP A 138 7.62 -7.67 5.88
N LEU A 139 7.59 -6.38 5.52
CA LEU A 139 6.64 -5.82 4.57
C LEU A 139 6.87 -6.31 3.14
N LEU A 140 8.12 -6.25 2.65
CA LEU A 140 8.46 -6.61 1.26
C LEU A 140 8.23 -8.09 0.96
N PHE A 141 8.42 -8.95 1.95
CA PHE A 141 8.35 -10.40 1.82
C PHE A 141 7.14 -11.03 2.48
N ASP A 142 6.16 -10.22 2.91
CA ASP A 142 4.91 -10.69 3.55
C ASP A 142 5.20 -11.74 4.65
N ARG A 143 6.23 -11.46 5.48
CA ARG A 143 6.71 -12.41 6.49
C ARG A 143 5.76 -12.57 7.68
N ARG A 144 4.87 -11.58 7.85
CA ARG A 144 3.92 -11.57 8.96
C ARG A 144 2.67 -10.72 8.62
N PRO A 145 1.51 -11.09 9.13
CA PRO A 145 0.25 -10.44 8.78
C PRO A 145 0.15 -8.98 9.28
N ASP A 146 0.89 -8.61 10.33
CA ASP A 146 0.93 -7.27 10.93
C ASP A 146 2.09 -6.40 10.42
N ALA A 147 2.77 -6.79 9.33
CA ALA A 147 3.94 -6.09 8.82
C ALA A 147 3.66 -4.62 8.48
N THR A 148 2.54 -4.35 7.82
CA THR A 148 2.11 -2.97 7.49
C THR A 148 1.91 -2.12 8.74
N GLU A 149 1.18 -2.65 9.73
CA GLU A 149 0.92 -1.95 10.99
C GLU A 149 2.20 -1.64 11.77
N ARG A 150 3.11 -2.59 11.85
CA ARG A 150 4.40 -2.42 12.54
C ARG A 150 5.22 -1.30 11.90
N LEU A 151 5.28 -1.27 10.56
CA LEU A 151 6.01 -0.22 9.86
C LEU A 151 5.32 1.14 9.99
N VAL A 152 3.98 1.20 9.94
CA VAL A 152 3.21 2.44 10.16
C VAL A 152 3.44 2.99 11.57
N GLN A 153 3.45 2.13 12.59
CA GLN A 153 3.72 2.54 13.98
C GLN A 153 5.15 3.08 14.13
N PHE A 154 6.12 2.46 13.47
CA PHE A 154 7.50 2.92 13.46
C PHE A 154 7.67 4.25 12.70
N ALA A 155 6.96 4.43 11.59
CA ALA A 155 7.01 5.61 10.72
C ALA A 155 6.28 6.83 11.29
N GLY A 156 5.39 6.64 12.27
CA GLY A 156 4.57 7.70 12.85
C GLY A 156 5.40 8.72 13.65
N PRO A 157 4.85 9.93 13.91
CA PRO A 157 5.55 11.02 14.61
C PRO A 157 5.89 10.71 16.08
N ALA A 158 5.45 9.58 16.62
CA ALA A 158 5.75 9.12 17.98
C ALA A 158 6.90 8.10 18.00
N GLN A 159 8.11 8.48 17.58
CA GLN A 159 9.33 7.78 17.96
C GLN A 159 9.57 7.97 19.48
N GLY A 160 8.83 7.30 20.34
CA GLY A 160 9.07 7.44 21.77
C GLY A 160 8.11 6.73 22.70
N GLU A 161 6.92 6.38 22.24
CA GLU A 161 5.95 5.68 23.09
C GLU A 161 5.39 4.45 22.39
N VAL A 162 6.16 3.34 22.35
CA VAL A 162 5.57 2.00 22.31
C VAL A 162 4.99 1.73 23.71
N ARG A 163 4.01 2.51 24.10
CA ARG A 163 3.04 2.08 25.08
C ARG A 163 2.09 1.14 24.36
N LYS A 164 1.98 -0.12 24.85
CA LYS A 164 0.73 -0.87 24.73
C LYS A 164 -0.36 0.12 25.11
N LYS A 165 -1.05 0.72 24.13
CA LYS A 165 -2.33 1.36 24.38
C LYS A 165 -3.26 0.22 24.81
N GLU A 166 -3.40 -0.02 26.11
CA GLU A 166 -4.70 -0.37 26.63
C GLU A 166 -5.65 0.56 25.92
N ALA A 167 -6.68 0.01 25.29
CA ALA A 167 -7.58 0.79 24.44
C ALA A 167 -8.10 1.96 25.28
N ASP A 168 -7.54 3.16 25.05
CA ASP A 168 -7.99 4.37 25.73
C ASP A 168 -9.43 4.62 25.25
N LEU A 169 -10.39 4.23 26.05
CA LEU A 169 -11.82 4.39 25.78
C LEU A 169 -12.34 5.76 26.23
N ALA A 170 -11.48 6.71 26.61
CA ALA A 170 -11.91 8.04 27.04
C ALA A 170 -12.76 8.76 25.97
N TRP A 171 -12.48 8.50 24.68
CA TRP A 171 -13.28 9.04 23.57
C TRP A 171 -14.73 8.53 23.57
N ARG A 172 -15.04 7.41 24.24
CA ARG A 172 -16.41 6.89 24.38
C ARG A 172 -17.31 7.79 25.23
N ASN A 173 -16.73 8.67 26.04
CA ASN A 173 -17.49 9.62 26.88
C ASN A 173 -18.01 10.84 26.07
N GLY A 174 -17.65 10.98 24.79
CA GLY A 174 -18.12 12.04 23.91
C GLY A 174 -19.54 11.81 23.41
N THR A 175 -20.08 12.82 22.68
CA THR A 175 -21.37 12.67 21.98
C THR A 175 -21.28 11.58 20.90
N VAL A 176 -22.43 11.07 20.45
CA VAL A 176 -22.48 10.03 19.43
C VAL A 176 -21.82 10.49 18.11
N GLU A 177 -21.99 11.75 17.73
CA GLU A 177 -21.38 12.36 16.56
C GLU A 177 -19.85 12.38 16.70
N ALA A 178 -19.35 12.80 17.87
CA ALA A 178 -17.90 12.81 18.15
C ALA A 178 -17.32 11.39 18.14
N ARG A 179 -18.05 10.40 18.65
CA ARG A 179 -17.64 8.99 18.65
C ARG A 179 -17.58 8.43 17.23
N LEU A 180 -18.59 8.71 16.39
CA LEU A 180 -18.62 8.30 14.99
C LEU A 180 -17.46 8.92 14.19
N SER A 181 -17.25 10.23 14.32
CA SER A 181 -16.12 10.91 13.70
C SER A 181 -14.77 10.31 14.16
N HIS A 182 -14.60 10.08 15.47
CA HIS A 182 -13.40 9.44 16.02
C HIS A 182 -13.18 8.03 15.44
N ALA A 183 -14.24 7.21 15.36
CA ALA A 183 -14.17 5.87 14.81
C ALA A 183 -13.69 5.87 13.35
N LEU A 184 -14.13 6.85 12.54
CA LEU A 184 -13.66 7.01 11.17
C LEU A 184 -12.19 7.43 11.12
N VAL A 185 -11.79 8.47 11.88
CA VAL A 185 -10.41 8.97 11.88
C VAL A 185 -9.41 7.88 12.30
N HIS A 186 -9.77 7.03 13.25
CA HIS A 186 -8.90 5.98 13.79
C HIS A 186 -9.15 4.59 13.18
N GLY A 187 -10.14 4.43 12.31
CA GLY A 187 -10.51 3.17 11.67
C GLY A 187 -11.01 2.11 12.66
N VAL A 188 -11.69 2.53 13.74
CA VAL A 188 -12.27 1.65 14.76
C VAL A 188 -13.59 1.08 14.25
N LEU A 189 -13.75 -0.25 14.27
CA LEU A 189 -14.95 -0.92 13.75
C LEU A 189 -15.90 -1.43 14.84
N ASP A 190 -15.39 -1.64 16.05
CA ASP A 190 -16.07 -2.41 17.10
C ASP A 190 -17.36 -1.72 17.61
N PHE A 191 -17.41 -0.40 17.61
CA PHE A 191 -18.51 0.38 18.16
C PHE A 191 -19.41 1.05 17.12
N VAL A 192 -19.04 0.95 15.83
CA VAL A 192 -19.70 1.71 14.75
C VAL A 192 -21.19 1.44 14.67
N GLU A 193 -21.62 0.18 14.74
CA GLU A 193 -23.05 -0.19 14.63
C GLU A 193 -23.86 0.29 15.84
N ALA A 194 -23.32 0.15 17.06
CA ALA A 194 -23.99 0.61 18.27
C ALA A 194 -24.13 2.15 18.29
N ASP A 195 -23.09 2.87 17.87
CA ASP A 195 -23.12 4.33 17.80
C ASP A 195 -24.05 4.82 16.66
N LEU A 196 -24.15 4.09 15.56
CA LEU A 196 -25.10 4.41 14.49
C LEU A 196 -26.55 4.18 14.91
N GLU A 197 -26.84 3.13 15.66
CA GLU A 197 -28.19 2.90 16.19
C GLU A 197 -28.62 4.02 17.18
N GLU A 198 -27.69 4.46 18.02
CA GLU A 198 -27.92 5.61 18.91
C GLU A 198 -28.14 6.90 18.09
N ALA A 199 -27.28 7.17 17.08
CA ALA A 199 -27.41 8.34 16.20
C ALA A 199 -28.73 8.33 15.43
N ARG A 200 -29.15 7.17 14.91
CA ARG A 200 -30.44 6.99 14.21
C ARG A 200 -31.65 7.30 15.10
N SER A 201 -31.56 7.00 16.38
CA SER A 201 -32.62 7.35 17.34
C SER A 201 -32.70 8.86 17.60
N ALA A 202 -31.60 9.60 17.41
CA ALA A 202 -31.52 11.04 17.60
C ALA A 202 -31.80 11.84 16.33
N HIS A 203 -31.54 11.26 15.15
CA HIS A 203 -31.70 11.89 13.83
C HIS A 203 -32.84 11.24 13.06
N ALA A 204 -33.80 12.04 12.60
CA ALA A 204 -34.96 11.56 11.83
C ALA A 204 -34.55 11.06 10.42
N ASP A 205 -33.44 11.54 9.87
CA ASP A 205 -32.94 11.20 8.54
C ASP A 205 -31.54 10.53 8.63
N PRO A 206 -31.41 9.26 8.21
CA PRO A 206 -30.12 8.58 8.17
C PRO A 206 -29.07 9.30 7.29
N LEU A 207 -29.50 10.03 6.25
CA LEU A 207 -28.59 10.79 5.39
C LEU A 207 -27.86 11.88 6.18
N ALA A 208 -28.52 12.52 7.14
CA ALA A 208 -27.90 13.53 8.00
C ALA A 208 -26.74 12.98 8.85
N ILE A 209 -26.75 11.68 9.19
CA ILE A 209 -25.63 11.02 9.89
C ILE A 209 -24.45 10.85 8.95
N ILE A 210 -24.71 10.52 7.67
CA ILE A 210 -23.67 10.38 6.66
C ILE A 210 -23.05 11.74 6.34
N GLU A 211 -23.86 12.75 6.02
CA GLU A 211 -23.42 14.09 5.62
C GLU A 211 -22.79 14.89 6.77
N GLY A 212 -23.16 14.60 8.01
CA GLY A 212 -22.59 15.19 9.21
C GLY A 212 -21.39 14.40 9.75
N PRO A 213 -21.55 13.68 10.88
CA PRO A 213 -20.44 13.12 11.64
C PRO A 213 -19.55 12.16 10.86
N LEU A 214 -20.09 11.39 9.89
CA LEU A 214 -19.27 10.49 9.09
C LEU A 214 -18.43 11.27 8.09
N MET A 215 -19.00 12.23 7.35
CA MET A 215 -18.25 13.07 6.42
C MET A 215 -17.27 14.00 7.13
N ASP A 216 -17.60 14.51 8.32
CA ASP A 216 -16.67 15.30 9.13
C ASP A 216 -15.43 14.48 9.51
N GLY A 217 -15.62 13.23 9.94
CA GLY A 217 -14.51 12.31 10.19
C GLY A 217 -13.66 12.07 8.95
N MET A 218 -14.27 11.83 7.79
CA MET A 218 -13.54 11.63 6.53
C MET A 218 -12.82 12.88 6.05
N LYS A 219 -13.34 14.07 6.31
CA LYS A 219 -12.65 15.34 6.03
C LYS A 219 -11.36 15.45 6.83
N VAL A 220 -11.39 15.14 8.13
CA VAL A 220 -10.19 15.09 8.98
C VAL A 220 -9.17 14.07 8.43
N VAL A 221 -9.62 12.87 8.01
CA VAL A 221 -8.76 11.88 7.35
C VAL A 221 -8.09 12.47 6.11
N GLY A 222 -8.85 13.17 5.26
CA GLY A 222 -8.32 13.84 4.06
C GLY A 222 -7.25 14.88 4.38
N GLU A 223 -7.47 15.71 5.40
CA GLU A 223 -6.51 16.74 5.85
C GLU A 223 -5.24 16.11 6.41
N LEU A 224 -5.37 15.06 7.22
CA LEU A 224 -4.23 14.33 7.79
C LEU A 224 -3.41 13.63 6.70
N PHE A 225 -4.08 12.99 5.73
CA PHE A 225 -3.41 12.35 4.61
C PHE A 225 -2.73 13.39 3.69
N GLY A 226 -3.42 14.47 3.34
CA GLY A 226 -2.88 15.54 2.49
C GLY A 226 -1.66 16.24 3.12
N SER A 227 -1.60 16.34 4.45
CA SER A 227 -0.46 16.92 5.19
C SER A 227 0.65 15.91 5.52
N GLY A 228 0.56 14.64 5.08
CA GLY A 228 1.55 13.59 5.35
C GLY A 228 1.57 13.08 6.81
N ARG A 229 0.56 13.43 7.61
CA ARG A 229 0.41 12.97 9.01
C ARG A 229 -0.34 11.64 9.13
N MET A 230 -0.93 11.17 8.05
CA MET A 230 -1.60 9.88 7.94
C MET A 230 -1.12 9.15 6.69
N PHE A 231 -0.84 7.85 6.79
CA PHE A 231 -0.41 7.02 5.67
C PHE A 231 -1.59 6.29 5.01
N LEU A 232 -1.41 5.85 3.77
CA LEU A 232 -2.46 5.18 2.99
C LEU A 232 -3.12 4.00 3.74
N PRO A 233 -2.42 3.10 4.43
CA PRO A 233 -3.08 2.01 5.15
C PRO A 233 -4.02 2.48 6.26
N GLN A 234 -3.76 3.63 6.87
CA GLN A 234 -4.67 4.24 7.85
C GLN A 234 -5.94 4.79 7.16
N VAL A 235 -5.78 5.42 5.99
CA VAL A 235 -6.92 5.87 5.15
C VAL A 235 -7.79 4.68 4.73
N VAL A 236 -7.18 3.56 4.35
CA VAL A 236 -7.92 2.33 4.01
C VAL A 236 -8.72 1.80 5.19
N LYS A 237 -8.18 1.86 6.43
CA LYS A 237 -8.94 1.49 7.64
C LYS A 237 -10.13 2.43 7.87
N SER A 238 -9.95 3.74 7.70
CA SER A 238 -11.03 4.74 7.77
C SER A 238 -12.11 4.48 6.71
N ALA A 239 -11.71 4.17 5.49
CA ALA A 239 -12.64 3.82 4.40
C ALA A 239 -13.45 2.55 4.70
N ARG A 240 -12.84 1.55 5.34
CA ARG A 240 -13.57 0.35 5.82
C ARG A 240 -14.60 0.70 6.88
N ALA A 241 -14.27 1.59 7.82
CA ALA A 241 -15.21 2.08 8.83
C ALA A 241 -16.38 2.83 8.19
N MET A 242 -16.11 3.71 7.22
CA MET A 242 -17.12 4.41 6.44
C MET A 242 -18.03 3.44 5.67
N LYS A 243 -17.45 2.47 4.96
CA LYS A 243 -18.22 1.44 4.23
C LYS A 243 -19.14 0.66 5.18
N LYS A 244 -18.64 0.25 6.35
CA LYS A 244 -19.43 -0.44 7.38
C LYS A 244 -20.59 0.44 7.85
N ALA A 245 -20.33 1.71 8.12
CA ALA A 245 -21.33 2.66 8.57
C ALA A 245 -22.45 2.87 7.52
N VAL A 246 -22.08 3.13 6.26
CA VAL A 246 -23.04 3.30 5.16
C VAL A 246 -23.86 2.02 4.94
N SER A 247 -23.22 0.85 4.96
CA SER A 247 -23.94 -0.43 4.81
C SER A 247 -24.96 -0.68 5.92
N PHE A 248 -24.67 -0.22 7.15
CA PHE A 248 -25.61 -0.31 8.27
C PHE A 248 -26.82 0.63 8.08
N LEU A 249 -26.59 1.85 7.58
CA LEU A 249 -27.64 2.86 7.39
C LEU A 249 -28.50 2.60 6.15
N GLN A 250 -27.98 1.93 5.13
CA GLN A 250 -28.65 1.73 3.83
C GLN A 250 -30.07 1.17 3.92
N PRO A 251 -30.42 0.19 4.80
CA PRO A 251 -31.79 -0.31 4.91
C PRO A 251 -32.81 0.71 5.44
N TYR A 252 -32.35 1.82 5.99
CA TYR A 252 -33.18 2.86 6.62
C TYR A 252 -33.31 4.13 5.74
N MET A 253 -32.65 4.15 4.60
CA MET A 253 -32.71 5.21 3.59
C MET A 253 -33.81 4.91 2.57
#